data_a2ea185b263216e722d12542fac02ba4
#
_entry.id   a2ea185b263216e722d12542fac02ba4
#
_cell.length_a   1.000
_cell.length_b   1.000
_cell.length_c   1.000
_cell.angle_alpha   90.00
_cell.angle_beta   90.00
_cell.angle_gamma   90.00
#
_symmetry.space_group_name_H-M   'P 1'
#
loop_
_entity.id
_entity.type
_entity.pdbx_description
1 polymer ?
#
loop_
_entity_poly.entity_id
_entity_poly.type
_entity_poly.pdbx_seq_one_letter_code
_entity_poly.pdbx_strand_id
1 'polypeptide(L)'
;MTGGRAPVALDLARKLATSGHIVYLAESCPAQLCKHSRFVTENIIIPEPKQDPVAFINSLQAIIKNEEIDWLIPTCEEIFYVSKYVSDLKEYCHVLVESIDKLHRYHNKWEFIQTSKQLHLQVPETYLLRSEKDLKDIVSVKGKWVYKRVYSRFATNVYIVDHDHSKVISPKRMTVKRLRKELNKDMKKDELWIAQRFIEGDAFCSYALCHHGEVKAVATYPVEFTAGVGACISFTAVHHEKIEKWLVEFVLHEQFTGQIAFDFFVTNDGEVYAIECNPRTTSGIHLFTDDYLFSQALFNESSEGIVRPNEKEKVVISMAMLSYGLASIRSFKEVKRWLQLMVKGKDNIFCSDDVQPFLQQFPLLLWSAKVSRKENISLMQATTFDIEWNGEDT
;
A
#
# COMPACT_ATOMS: atom_id res chain seq x y z
N MET A 1 8.76 8.50 -13.29
CA MET A 1 7.97 7.91 -12.18
C MET A 1 6.60 8.55 -12.10
N THR A 2 5.62 7.88 -11.45
CA THR A 2 4.31 8.47 -11.14
C THR A 2 4.06 8.49 -9.62
N GLY A 3 2.95 9.09 -9.17
CA GLY A 3 2.53 9.05 -7.75
C GLY A 3 3.22 10.04 -6.80
N GLY A 4 3.66 11.19 -7.29
CA GLY A 4 4.46 12.20 -6.56
C GLY A 4 3.83 12.80 -5.31
N ARG A 5 2.56 12.53 -5.04
CA ARG A 5 1.87 12.92 -3.80
C ARG A 5 2.25 12.06 -2.60
N ALA A 6 2.73 10.83 -2.85
CA ALA A 6 2.98 9.85 -1.81
C ALA A 6 4.40 9.94 -1.23
N PRO A 7 4.59 9.76 0.08
CA PRO A 7 5.93 9.70 0.69
C PRO A 7 6.85 8.64 0.05
N VAL A 8 6.27 7.52 -0.42
CA VAL A 8 7.02 6.44 -1.09
C VAL A 8 7.63 6.89 -2.42
N ALA A 9 6.93 7.73 -3.19
CA ALA A 9 7.45 8.28 -4.44
C ALA A 9 8.56 9.29 -4.19
N LEU A 10 8.43 10.13 -3.16
CA LEU A 10 9.48 11.08 -2.76
C LEU A 10 10.76 10.35 -2.36
N ASP A 11 10.64 9.29 -1.56
CA ASP A 11 11.78 8.52 -1.11
C ASP A 11 12.45 7.78 -2.29
N LEU A 12 11.65 7.16 -3.16
CA LEU A 12 12.17 6.52 -4.37
C LEU A 12 12.87 7.54 -5.29
N ALA A 13 12.31 8.72 -5.49
CA ALA A 13 12.95 9.78 -6.28
C ALA A 13 14.30 10.20 -5.71
N ARG A 14 14.40 10.34 -4.38
CA ARG A 14 15.67 10.63 -3.68
C ARG A 14 16.68 9.53 -3.87
N LYS A 15 16.30 8.25 -3.69
CA LYS A 15 17.17 7.08 -3.88
C LYS A 15 17.72 7.03 -5.30
N LEU A 16 16.87 7.20 -6.30
CA LEU A 16 17.28 7.16 -7.70
C LEU A 16 18.20 8.32 -8.05
N ALA A 17 17.86 9.55 -7.67
CA ALA A 17 18.70 10.72 -7.96
C ALA A 17 20.05 10.66 -7.24
N THR A 18 20.08 10.17 -5.99
CA THR A 18 21.34 9.94 -5.24
C THR A 18 22.21 8.87 -5.91
N SER A 19 21.59 7.89 -6.56
CA SER A 19 22.28 6.84 -7.34
C SER A 19 22.68 7.28 -8.75
N GLY A 20 22.47 8.56 -9.10
CA GLY A 20 22.91 9.15 -10.37
C GLY A 20 21.89 9.13 -11.51
N HIS A 21 20.65 8.73 -11.24
CA HIS A 21 19.59 8.73 -12.25
C HIS A 21 18.91 10.10 -12.37
N ILE A 22 18.44 10.46 -13.57
CA ILE A 22 17.65 11.64 -13.84
C ILE A 22 16.18 11.28 -13.60
N VAL A 23 15.50 11.99 -12.69
CA VAL A 23 14.12 11.65 -12.26
C VAL A 23 13.12 12.67 -12.76
N TYR A 24 12.23 12.23 -13.65
CA TYR A 24 11.01 12.93 -14.05
C TYR A 24 9.81 12.38 -13.30
N LEU A 25 8.87 13.24 -12.95
CA LEU A 25 7.71 12.83 -12.19
C LEU A 25 6.41 13.32 -12.84
N ALA A 26 5.53 12.38 -13.17
CA ALA A 26 4.20 12.65 -13.70
C ALA A 26 3.13 12.42 -12.60
N GLU A 27 2.23 13.39 -12.40
CA GLU A 27 1.26 13.36 -11.32
C GLU A 27 -0.01 14.13 -11.68
N SER A 28 -1.18 13.61 -11.32
CA SER A 28 -2.47 14.27 -11.49
C SER A 28 -2.78 15.29 -10.39
N CYS A 29 -2.27 15.08 -9.18
CA CYS A 29 -2.45 16.01 -8.06
C CYS A 29 -1.54 17.23 -8.17
N PRO A 30 -2.09 18.46 -8.24
CA PRO A 30 -1.28 19.67 -8.34
C PRO A 30 -0.55 20.04 -7.05
N ALA A 31 -0.98 19.47 -5.90
CA ALA A 31 -0.42 19.72 -4.57
C ALA A 31 0.35 18.47 -4.07
N GLN A 32 1.35 18.05 -4.84
CA GLN A 32 2.13 16.84 -4.57
C GLN A 32 3.37 17.11 -3.70
N LEU A 33 3.82 16.10 -2.93
CA LEU A 33 5.01 16.22 -2.08
C LEU A 33 6.28 16.47 -2.89
N CYS A 34 6.42 15.81 -4.02
CA CYS A 34 7.62 15.88 -4.86
C CYS A 34 7.76 17.20 -5.66
N LYS A 35 6.74 18.07 -5.64
CA LYS A 35 6.61 19.22 -6.55
C LYS A 35 7.86 20.11 -6.66
N HIS A 36 8.56 20.31 -5.58
CA HIS A 36 9.74 21.18 -5.50
C HIS A 36 10.93 20.47 -4.87
N SER A 37 10.96 19.13 -4.93
CA SER A 37 12.13 18.38 -4.49
C SER A 37 13.29 18.63 -5.45
N ARG A 38 14.47 18.90 -4.89
CA ARG A 38 15.72 19.06 -5.67
C ARG A 38 16.18 17.77 -6.37
N PHE A 39 15.61 16.63 -5.97
CA PHE A 39 15.91 15.31 -6.54
C PHE A 39 15.01 14.95 -7.71
N VAL A 40 14.07 15.82 -8.08
CA VAL A 40 13.19 15.67 -9.24
C VAL A 40 13.54 16.74 -10.25
N THR A 41 13.93 16.32 -11.45
CA THR A 41 14.35 17.20 -12.53
C THR A 41 13.17 18.03 -13.02
N GLU A 42 12.03 17.37 -13.24
CA GLU A 42 10.79 18.04 -13.64
C GLU A 42 9.56 17.33 -13.09
N ASN A 43 8.58 18.13 -12.66
CA ASN A 43 7.26 17.66 -12.24
C ASN A 43 6.22 18.04 -13.27
N ILE A 44 5.59 17.07 -13.91
CA ILE A 44 4.65 17.25 -15.00
C ILE A 44 3.25 16.90 -14.53
N ILE A 45 2.32 17.85 -14.64
CA ILE A 45 0.91 17.59 -14.31
C ILE A 45 0.24 16.92 -15.50
N ILE A 46 -0.40 15.79 -15.24
CA ILE A 46 -1.09 14.96 -16.24
C ILE A 46 -2.56 14.74 -15.85
N PRO A 47 -3.43 14.31 -16.77
CA PRO A 47 -4.82 14.01 -16.47
C PRO A 47 -5.00 12.96 -15.37
N GLU A 48 -6.15 13.00 -14.69
CA GLU A 48 -6.54 12.03 -13.66
C GLU A 48 -6.87 10.68 -14.33
N PRO A 49 -6.16 9.59 -13.99
CA PRO A 49 -6.34 8.30 -14.69
C PRO A 49 -7.75 7.71 -14.52
N LYS A 50 -8.40 7.96 -13.38
CA LYS A 50 -9.78 7.50 -13.13
C LYS A 50 -10.81 8.22 -14.00
N GLN A 51 -10.59 9.51 -14.30
CA GLN A 51 -11.50 10.32 -15.08
C GLN A 51 -11.29 10.17 -16.59
N ASP A 52 -10.03 10.14 -17.03
CA ASP A 52 -9.65 9.99 -18.44
C ASP A 52 -8.39 9.12 -18.58
N PRO A 53 -8.54 7.79 -18.55
CA PRO A 53 -7.42 6.85 -18.69
C PRO A 53 -6.64 7.04 -19.99
N VAL A 54 -7.32 7.35 -21.08
CA VAL A 54 -6.68 7.50 -22.40
C VAL A 54 -5.81 8.75 -22.44
N ALA A 55 -6.32 9.89 -21.96
CA ALA A 55 -5.54 11.13 -21.89
C ALA A 55 -4.35 10.98 -20.90
N PHE A 56 -4.53 10.24 -19.79
CA PHE A 56 -3.45 9.92 -18.85
C PHE A 56 -2.31 9.15 -19.56
N ILE A 57 -2.63 8.07 -20.29
CA ILE A 57 -1.65 7.26 -21.01
C ILE A 57 -0.98 8.04 -22.15
N ASN A 58 -1.75 8.80 -22.93
CA ASN A 58 -1.20 9.64 -23.99
C ASN A 58 -0.19 10.67 -23.44
N SER A 59 -0.49 11.23 -22.27
CA SER A 59 0.43 12.16 -21.59
C SER A 59 1.72 11.46 -21.15
N LEU A 60 1.63 10.25 -20.59
CA LEU A 60 2.81 9.45 -20.24
C LEU A 60 3.65 9.12 -21.47
N GLN A 61 3.03 8.69 -22.58
CA GLN A 61 3.74 8.44 -23.84
C GLN A 61 4.46 9.66 -24.38
N ALA A 62 3.81 10.83 -24.32
CA ALA A 62 4.42 12.09 -24.75
C ALA A 62 5.66 12.43 -23.90
N ILE A 63 5.57 12.29 -22.56
CA ILE A 63 6.69 12.50 -21.65
C ILE A 63 7.82 11.51 -21.97
N ILE A 64 7.50 10.22 -22.08
CA ILE A 64 8.50 9.18 -22.36
C ILE A 64 9.29 9.48 -23.63
N LYS A 65 8.60 9.91 -24.68
CA LYS A 65 9.24 10.24 -25.98
C LYS A 65 10.05 11.53 -25.94
N ASN A 66 9.49 12.59 -25.32
CA ASN A 66 10.12 13.90 -25.34
C ASN A 66 11.36 13.98 -24.45
N GLU A 67 11.30 13.27 -23.30
CA GLU A 67 12.39 13.27 -22.29
C GLU A 67 13.27 12.02 -22.38
N GLU A 68 13.10 11.19 -23.41
CA GLU A 68 13.87 9.97 -23.68
C GLU A 68 13.96 9.06 -22.43
N ILE A 69 12.80 8.79 -21.80
CA ILE A 69 12.72 8.04 -20.54
C ILE A 69 13.06 6.57 -20.75
N ASP A 70 14.03 6.03 -20.02
CA ASP A 70 14.43 4.62 -20.06
C ASP A 70 13.45 3.72 -19.26
N TRP A 71 12.96 4.21 -18.10
CA TRP A 71 12.13 3.43 -17.19
C TRP A 71 10.91 4.20 -16.69
N LEU A 72 9.74 3.60 -16.81
CA LEU A 72 8.51 4.05 -16.15
C LEU A 72 8.26 3.21 -14.89
N ILE A 73 8.20 3.88 -13.72
CA ILE A 73 8.00 3.24 -12.42
C ILE A 73 6.76 3.82 -11.76
N PRO A 74 5.60 3.15 -11.82
CA PRO A 74 4.41 3.55 -11.07
C PRO A 74 4.58 3.21 -9.58
N THR A 75 4.09 4.08 -8.69
CA THR A 75 4.30 3.91 -7.24
C THR A 75 3.01 3.75 -6.43
N CYS A 76 1.87 4.20 -6.95
CA CYS A 76 0.58 4.13 -6.27
C CYS A 76 -0.44 3.32 -7.09
N GLU A 77 -1.74 3.61 -6.95
CA GLU A 77 -2.78 2.82 -7.62
C GLU A 77 -2.97 3.17 -9.11
N GLU A 78 -2.35 4.21 -9.60
CA GLU A 78 -2.24 4.45 -11.04
C GLU A 78 -1.52 3.31 -11.78
N ILE A 79 -0.83 2.42 -11.04
CA ILE A 79 -0.22 1.20 -11.58
C ILE A 79 -1.21 0.33 -12.36
N PHE A 80 -2.48 0.29 -11.96
CA PHE A 80 -3.51 -0.49 -12.65
C PHE A 80 -3.79 0.07 -14.05
N TYR A 81 -3.87 1.39 -14.17
CA TYR A 81 -4.03 2.07 -15.46
C TYR A 81 -2.79 1.92 -16.33
N VAL A 82 -1.60 2.07 -15.76
CA VAL A 82 -0.33 1.83 -16.47
C VAL A 82 -0.25 0.38 -16.96
N SER A 83 -0.62 -0.59 -16.13
CA SER A 83 -0.59 -2.01 -16.48
C SER A 83 -1.58 -2.36 -17.60
N LYS A 84 -2.76 -1.77 -17.60
CA LYS A 84 -3.77 -1.99 -18.65
C LYS A 84 -3.26 -1.61 -20.04
N TYR A 85 -2.47 -0.55 -20.14
CA TYR A 85 -1.90 -0.05 -21.38
C TYR A 85 -0.38 -0.33 -21.51
N VAL A 86 0.12 -1.33 -20.77
CA VAL A 86 1.55 -1.61 -20.71
C VAL A 86 2.18 -1.94 -22.06
N SER A 87 1.43 -2.57 -22.97
CA SER A 87 1.91 -2.89 -24.32
C SER A 87 2.30 -1.65 -25.10
N ASP A 88 1.46 -0.59 -25.01
CA ASP A 88 1.68 0.67 -25.74
C ASP A 88 2.85 1.46 -25.16
N LEU A 89 3.10 1.33 -23.85
CA LEU A 89 4.19 2.02 -23.14
C LEU A 89 5.53 1.30 -23.34
N LYS A 90 5.53 -0.04 -23.36
CA LYS A 90 6.75 -0.87 -23.57
C LYS A 90 7.38 -0.72 -24.94
N GLU A 91 6.68 -0.11 -25.91
CA GLU A 91 7.26 0.24 -27.20
C GLU A 91 8.36 1.32 -27.07
N TYR A 92 8.35 2.11 -26.00
CA TYR A 92 9.22 3.29 -25.85
C TYR A 92 10.15 3.24 -24.64
N CYS A 93 9.81 2.48 -23.59
CA CYS A 93 10.63 2.38 -22.36
C CYS A 93 10.40 1.05 -21.63
N HIS A 94 11.26 0.76 -20.69
CA HIS A 94 10.99 -0.31 -19.72
C HIS A 94 9.89 0.14 -18.73
N VAL A 95 8.93 -0.73 -18.44
CA VAL A 95 7.85 -0.44 -17.49
C VAL A 95 7.92 -1.46 -16.35
N LEU A 96 8.15 -0.98 -15.13
CA LEU A 96 8.21 -1.84 -13.94
C LEU A 96 6.81 -2.12 -13.41
N VAL A 97 6.12 -3.03 -14.06
CA VAL A 97 4.75 -3.40 -13.72
C VAL A 97 4.47 -4.84 -14.13
N GLU A 98 3.64 -5.50 -13.34
CA GLU A 98 3.07 -6.82 -13.65
C GLU A 98 1.84 -6.69 -14.57
N SER A 99 1.36 -7.78 -15.13
CA SER A 99 0.16 -7.81 -15.96
C SER A 99 -1.09 -7.39 -15.16
N ILE A 100 -2.04 -6.76 -15.84
CA ILE A 100 -3.27 -6.27 -15.21
C ILE A 100 -4.07 -7.40 -14.55
N ASP A 101 -4.10 -8.60 -15.14
CA ASP A 101 -4.79 -9.76 -14.59
C ASP A 101 -4.20 -10.21 -13.26
N LYS A 102 -2.86 -10.22 -13.13
CA LYS A 102 -2.20 -10.53 -11.86
C LYS A 102 -2.41 -9.42 -10.83
N LEU A 103 -2.28 -8.14 -11.23
CA LEU A 103 -2.53 -7.01 -10.33
C LEU A 103 -3.95 -7.04 -9.77
N HIS A 104 -4.97 -7.28 -10.62
CA HIS A 104 -6.37 -7.44 -10.20
C HIS A 104 -6.54 -8.59 -9.20
N ARG A 105 -6.02 -9.77 -9.54
CA ARG A 105 -6.10 -10.96 -8.69
C ARG A 105 -5.51 -10.74 -7.30
N TYR A 106 -4.40 -10.02 -7.20
CA TYR A 106 -3.77 -9.78 -5.90
C TYR A 106 -4.41 -8.62 -5.13
N HIS A 107 -4.90 -7.60 -5.82
CA HIS A 107 -5.61 -6.49 -5.19
C HIS A 107 -7.01 -6.89 -4.69
N ASN A 108 -7.63 -7.84 -5.35
CA ASN A 108 -8.88 -8.47 -4.94
C ASN A 108 -8.63 -9.39 -3.74
N LYS A 109 -9.11 -9.01 -2.55
CA LYS A 109 -8.86 -9.75 -1.31
C LYS A 109 -9.34 -11.21 -1.33
N TRP A 110 -10.42 -11.50 -2.07
CA TRP A 110 -10.90 -12.87 -2.24
C TRP A 110 -9.96 -13.68 -3.12
N GLU A 111 -9.66 -13.18 -4.32
CA GLU A 111 -8.79 -13.87 -5.28
C GLU A 111 -7.38 -14.08 -4.73
N PHE A 112 -6.83 -13.08 -4.04
CA PHE A 112 -5.55 -13.21 -3.33
C PHE A 112 -5.55 -14.39 -2.35
N ILE A 113 -6.59 -14.52 -1.52
CA ILE A 113 -6.71 -15.63 -0.57
C ILE A 113 -6.86 -16.97 -1.31
N GLN A 114 -7.61 -17.04 -2.42
CA GLN A 114 -7.73 -18.27 -3.19
C GLN A 114 -6.40 -18.66 -3.85
N THR A 115 -5.70 -17.71 -4.45
CA THR A 115 -4.36 -17.92 -5.02
C THR A 115 -3.40 -18.44 -3.97
N SER A 116 -3.32 -17.79 -2.81
CA SER A 116 -2.44 -18.22 -1.72
C SER A 116 -2.77 -19.62 -1.21
N LYS A 117 -4.06 -20.00 -1.13
CA LYS A 117 -4.48 -21.37 -0.76
C LYS A 117 -4.05 -22.40 -1.82
N GLN A 118 -4.17 -22.08 -3.11
CA GLN A 118 -3.74 -22.97 -4.19
C GLN A 118 -2.22 -23.22 -4.15
N LEU A 119 -1.46 -22.25 -3.69
CA LEU A 119 -0.02 -22.33 -3.45
C LEU A 119 0.34 -22.98 -2.10
N HIS A 120 -0.65 -23.47 -1.34
CA HIS A 120 -0.48 -24.02 0.00
C HIS A 120 0.13 -23.04 1.02
N LEU A 121 0.04 -21.75 0.76
CA LEU A 121 0.50 -20.69 1.65
C LEU A 121 -0.55 -20.38 2.72
N GLN A 122 -0.08 -20.09 3.93
CA GLN A 122 -0.97 -19.90 5.07
C GLN A 122 -1.70 -18.56 5.00
N VAL A 123 -3.04 -18.63 5.00
CA VAL A 123 -3.96 -17.49 5.01
C VAL A 123 -5.15 -17.82 5.91
N PRO A 124 -5.87 -16.82 6.45
CA PRO A 124 -7.05 -17.07 7.27
C PRO A 124 -8.17 -17.74 6.48
N GLU A 125 -8.97 -18.56 7.18
CA GLU A 125 -10.24 -19.02 6.66
C GLU A 125 -11.09 -17.83 6.20
N THR A 126 -11.57 -17.85 4.96
CA THR A 126 -12.24 -16.70 4.34
C THR A 126 -13.42 -17.18 3.49
N TYR A 127 -14.53 -16.48 3.57
CA TYR A 127 -15.77 -16.72 2.82
C TYR A 127 -16.13 -15.48 2.01
N LEU A 128 -16.53 -15.69 0.76
CA LEU A 128 -17.05 -14.63 -0.10
C LEU A 128 -18.55 -14.44 0.17
N LEU A 129 -18.98 -13.20 0.32
CA LEU A 129 -20.35 -12.82 0.56
C LEU A 129 -20.92 -12.11 -0.66
N ARG A 130 -21.80 -12.80 -1.39
CA ARG A 130 -22.49 -12.31 -2.59
C ARG A 130 -23.96 -12.03 -2.34
N SER A 131 -24.51 -12.62 -1.29
CA SER A 131 -25.94 -12.62 -1.03
C SER A 131 -26.27 -12.59 0.46
N GLU A 132 -27.54 -12.27 0.76
CA GLU A 132 -28.07 -12.39 2.13
C GLU A 132 -28.00 -13.83 2.68
N LYS A 133 -28.03 -14.84 1.80
CA LYS A 133 -27.88 -16.24 2.20
C LYS A 133 -26.47 -16.48 2.73
N ASP A 134 -25.44 -16.08 1.98
CA ASP A 134 -24.04 -16.24 2.43
C ASP A 134 -23.82 -15.54 3.78
N LEU A 135 -24.43 -14.36 3.97
CA LEU A 135 -24.34 -13.64 5.23
C LEU A 135 -25.05 -14.39 6.39
N LYS A 136 -26.15 -15.07 6.13
CA LYS A 136 -26.84 -15.90 7.14
C LYS A 136 -26.01 -17.12 7.49
N ASP A 137 -25.43 -17.77 6.49
CA ASP A 137 -24.61 -18.96 6.66
C ASP A 137 -23.37 -18.65 7.50
N ILE A 138 -22.62 -17.60 7.19
CA ILE A 138 -21.40 -17.23 7.94
C ILE A 138 -21.71 -16.79 9.38
N VAL A 139 -22.82 -16.10 9.62
CA VAL A 139 -23.19 -15.67 10.97
C VAL A 139 -23.49 -16.86 11.90
N SER A 140 -23.81 -18.04 11.36
CA SER A 140 -23.98 -19.26 12.12
C SER A 140 -22.65 -19.89 12.57
N VAL A 141 -21.53 -19.50 11.95
CA VAL A 141 -20.18 -19.99 12.28
C VAL A 141 -19.65 -19.22 13.48
N LYS A 142 -19.26 -19.95 14.53
CA LYS A 142 -18.76 -19.40 15.80
C LYS A 142 -17.43 -18.66 15.66
N GLY A 143 -17.12 -17.82 16.65
CA GLY A 143 -15.87 -17.10 16.80
C GLY A 143 -15.89 -15.66 16.28
N LYS A 144 -14.72 -15.06 16.21
CA LYS A 144 -14.54 -13.68 15.77
C LYS A 144 -14.23 -13.65 14.27
N TRP A 145 -14.87 -12.74 13.56
CA TRP A 145 -14.77 -12.57 12.11
C TRP A 145 -14.53 -11.12 11.72
N VAL A 146 -13.77 -10.92 10.66
CA VAL A 146 -13.49 -9.61 10.05
C VAL A 146 -14.27 -9.52 8.75
N TYR A 147 -15.21 -8.58 8.67
CA TYR A 147 -15.94 -8.26 7.45
C TYR A 147 -15.25 -7.09 6.75
N LYS A 148 -14.91 -7.25 5.49
CA LYS A 148 -14.30 -6.20 4.67
C LYS A 148 -14.72 -6.32 3.22
N ARG A 149 -14.77 -5.19 2.50
CA ARG A 149 -15.02 -5.21 1.05
C ARG A 149 -13.88 -5.89 0.33
N VAL A 150 -14.18 -6.56 -0.77
CA VAL A 150 -13.18 -7.19 -1.65
C VAL A 150 -12.15 -6.17 -2.12
N TYR A 151 -12.62 -5.00 -2.58
CA TYR A 151 -11.79 -3.84 -2.86
C TYR A 151 -11.99 -2.79 -1.75
N SER A 152 -10.97 -2.45 -1.03
CA SER A 152 -10.99 -1.39 -0.01
C SER A 152 -9.58 -0.98 0.39
N ARG A 153 -9.43 0.26 0.84
CA ARG A 153 -8.17 0.89 1.23
C ARG A 153 -8.25 1.47 2.63
N PHE A 154 -7.10 1.69 3.25
CA PHE A 154 -7.00 2.37 4.55
C PHE A 154 -7.88 1.77 5.64
N ALA A 155 -8.13 0.45 5.58
CA ALA A 155 -9.06 -0.25 6.47
C ALA A 155 -10.47 0.40 6.56
N THR A 156 -10.89 1.13 5.52
CA THR A 156 -12.26 1.63 5.43
C THR A 156 -13.22 0.45 5.27
N ASN A 157 -14.38 0.52 5.94
CA ASN A 157 -15.37 -0.56 5.90
C ASN A 157 -14.84 -1.92 6.42
N VAL A 158 -14.01 -1.90 7.48
CA VAL A 158 -13.58 -3.10 8.19
C VAL A 158 -14.35 -3.21 9.51
N TYR A 159 -15.01 -4.35 9.71
CA TYR A 159 -15.84 -4.61 10.88
C TYR A 159 -15.40 -5.91 11.55
N ILE A 160 -15.05 -5.86 12.83
CA ILE A 160 -14.73 -7.05 13.62
C ILE A 160 -15.99 -7.42 14.42
N VAL A 161 -16.48 -8.65 14.22
CA VAL A 161 -17.71 -9.15 14.82
C VAL A 161 -17.42 -10.41 15.61
N ASP A 162 -17.89 -10.45 16.83
CA ASP A 162 -17.94 -11.64 17.66
C ASP A 162 -19.33 -12.32 17.46
N HIS A 163 -19.34 -13.45 16.79
CA HIS A 163 -20.57 -14.19 16.50
C HIS A 163 -21.12 -14.87 17.74
N ASP A 164 -20.26 -15.32 18.67
CA ASP A 164 -20.70 -16.00 19.89
C ASP A 164 -21.53 -15.07 20.79
N HIS A 165 -21.18 -13.78 20.79
CA HIS A 165 -21.88 -12.77 21.58
C HIS A 165 -22.76 -11.82 20.73
N SER A 166 -22.90 -12.08 19.42
CA SER A 166 -23.65 -11.24 18.47
C SER A 166 -23.29 -9.74 18.58
N LYS A 167 -21.99 -9.43 18.67
CA LYS A 167 -21.48 -8.09 18.97
C LYS A 167 -20.47 -7.63 17.93
N VAL A 168 -20.58 -6.37 17.47
CA VAL A 168 -19.52 -5.70 16.73
C VAL A 168 -18.48 -5.17 17.73
N ILE A 169 -17.23 -5.64 17.59
CA ILE A 169 -16.11 -5.22 18.42
C ILE A 169 -15.53 -3.90 17.92
N SER A 170 -15.40 -3.76 16.60
CA SER A 170 -14.85 -2.57 15.95
C SER A 170 -15.59 -2.30 14.62
N PRO A 171 -15.98 -1.05 14.34
CA PRO A 171 -15.96 0.10 15.25
C PRO A 171 -17.02 -0.02 16.35
N LYS A 172 -16.73 0.44 17.55
CA LYS A 172 -17.59 0.27 18.76
C LYS A 172 -19.01 0.82 18.63
N ARG A 173 -19.24 1.79 17.72
CA ARG A 173 -20.56 2.41 17.52
C ARG A 173 -21.44 1.67 16.50
N MET A 174 -20.92 0.62 15.86
CA MET A 174 -21.65 -0.20 14.91
C MET A 174 -22.43 -1.28 15.65
N THR A 175 -23.69 -1.50 15.27
CA THR A 175 -24.48 -2.64 15.74
C THR A 175 -24.56 -3.71 14.66
N VAL A 176 -24.74 -4.98 15.05
CA VAL A 176 -24.89 -6.10 14.10
C VAL A 176 -26.07 -5.86 13.13
N LYS A 177 -27.19 -5.31 13.62
CA LYS A 177 -28.35 -4.97 12.77
C LYS A 177 -27.99 -3.93 11.72
N ARG A 178 -27.24 -2.89 12.09
CA ARG A 178 -26.82 -1.84 11.17
C ARG A 178 -25.81 -2.38 10.16
N LEU A 179 -24.84 -3.17 10.62
CA LEU A 179 -23.85 -3.82 9.75
C LEU A 179 -24.54 -4.70 8.69
N ARG A 180 -25.46 -5.59 9.10
CA ARG A 180 -26.23 -6.42 8.15
C ARG A 180 -26.97 -5.58 7.10
N LYS A 181 -27.55 -4.44 7.51
CA LYS A 181 -28.23 -3.54 6.58
C LYS A 181 -27.24 -2.92 5.57
N GLU A 182 -26.06 -2.52 6.01
CA GLU A 182 -25.01 -1.96 5.15
C GLU A 182 -24.50 -3.03 4.16
N LEU A 183 -24.14 -4.22 4.64
CA LEU A 183 -23.71 -5.34 3.80
C LEU A 183 -24.75 -5.69 2.74
N ASN A 184 -26.03 -5.84 3.13
CA ASN A 184 -27.11 -6.15 2.18
C ASN A 184 -27.34 -5.03 1.17
N LYS A 185 -27.14 -3.76 1.56
CA LYS A 185 -27.26 -2.61 0.64
C LYS A 185 -26.16 -2.64 -0.42
N ASP A 186 -24.94 -2.96 -0.01
CA ASP A 186 -23.78 -3.02 -0.89
C ASP A 186 -23.88 -4.22 -1.85
N MET A 187 -24.20 -5.40 -1.34
CA MET A 187 -24.36 -6.61 -2.17
C MET A 187 -25.47 -6.46 -3.25
N LYS A 188 -26.51 -5.64 -3.00
CA LYS A 188 -27.52 -5.29 -4.02
C LYS A 188 -26.98 -4.38 -5.14
N LYS A 189 -25.79 -3.83 -4.98
CA LYS A 189 -25.08 -3.02 -5.97
C LYS A 189 -23.88 -3.77 -6.57
N ASP A 190 -23.86 -5.10 -6.41
CA ASP A 190 -22.77 -5.99 -6.83
C ASP A 190 -21.42 -5.70 -6.12
N GLU A 191 -21.45 -4.94 -5.02
CA GLU A 191 -20.26 -4.74 -4.19
C GLU A 191 -20.05 -5.96 -3.28
N LEU A 192 -19.00 -6.71 -3.56
CA LEU A 192 -18.68 -7.95 -2.87
C LEU A 192 -17.95 -7.70 -1.54
N TRP A 193 -18.27 -8.56 -0.57
CA TRP A 193 -17.63 -8.59 0.75
C TRP A 193 -16.99 -9.94 1.02
N ILE A 194 -16.02 -9.95 1.91
CA ILE A 194 -15.51 -11.18 2.52
C ILE A 194 -15.73 -11.16 4.02
N ALA A 195 -15.94 -12.35 4.58
CA ALA A 195 -15.81 -12.62 6.00
C ALA A 195 -14.56 -13.48 6.21
N GLN A 196 -13.59 -12.93 6.91
CA GLN A 196 -12.31 -13.56 7.17
C GLN A 196 -12.16 -13.87 8.66
N ARG A 197 -11.63 -15.06 9.01
CA ARG A 197 -11.36 -15.44 10.40
C ARG A 197 -10.45 -14.40 11.04
N PHE A 198 -10.85 -13.89 12.21
CA PHE A 198 -10.00 -12.99 12.99
C PHE A 198 -8.79 -13.76 13.53
N ILE A 199 -7.60 -13.27 13.24
CA ILE A 199 -6.33 -13.80 13.75
C ILE A 199 -5.91 -12.94 14.92
N GLU A 200 -5.70 -13.56 16.08
CA GLU A 200 -5.15 -12.93 17.27
C GLU A 200 -3.63 -12.99 17.23
N GLY A 201 -2.97 -11.85 17.17
CA GLY A 201 -1.51 -11.78 17.02
C GLY A 201 -1.01 -10.38 16.72
N ASP A 202 0.27 -10.26 16.49
CA ASP A 202 0.94 -9.02 16.12
C ASP A 202 0.87 -8.78 14.61
N ALA A 203 0.57 -7.56 14.22
CA ALA A 203 0.46 -7.18 12.82
C ALA A 203 1.82 -6.75 12.26
N PHE A 204 2.14 -7.23 11.05
CA PHE A 204 3.34 -6.88 10.29
C PHE A 204 2.97 -6.49 8.86
N CYS A 205 3.79 -5.63 8.27
CA CYS A 205 3.80 -5.38 6.84
C CYS A 205 5.14 -5.80 6.25
N SER A 206 5.11 -6.32 5.02
CA SER A 206 6.32 -6.64 4.27
C SER A 206 6.23 -6.05 2.87
N TYR A 207 7.33 -5.51 2.38
CA TYR A 207 7.49 -4.98 1.03
C TYR A 207 8.58 -5.77 0.31
N ALA A 208 8.39 -6.04 -0.97
CA ALA A 208 9.40 -6.63 -1.83
C ALA A 208 9.46 -5.95 -3.21
N LEU A 209 10.65 -5.96 -3.76
CA LEU A 209 10.96 -5.68 -5.15
C LEU A 209 11.34 -7.00 -5.83
N CYS A 210 10.73 -7.30 -6.96
CA CYS A 210 10.81 -8.61 -7.60
C CYS A 210 11.03 -8.51 -9.10
N HIS A 211 11.78 -9.45 -9.65
CA HIS A 211 11.97 -9.64 -11.09
C HIS A 211 11.82 -11.12 -11.44
N HIS A 212 10.84 -11.43 -12.31
CA HIS A 212 10.62 -12.79 -12.83
C HIS A 212 10.59 -13.89 -11.76
N GLY A 213 9.88 -13.64 -10.65
CA GLY A 213 9.76 -14.59 -9.56
C GLY A 213 10.91 -14.55 -8.55
N GLU A 214 11.92 -13.72 -8.75
CA GLU A 214 13.03 -13.54 -7.82
C GLU A 214 12.84 -12.28 -6.97
N VAL A 215 12.96 -12.41 -5.66
CA VAL A 215 12.97 -11.27 -4.72
C VAL A 215 14.36 -10.64 -4.73
N LYS A 216 14.45 -9.37 -5.13
CA LYS A 216 15.70 -8.59 -5.18
C LYS A 216 15.90 -7.71 -3.96
N ALA A 217 14.82 -7.21 -3.37
CA ALA A 217 14.86 -6.49 -2.10
C ALA A 217 13.63 -6.85 -1.25
N VAL A 218 13.81 -6.94 0.07
CA VAL A 218 12.72 -7.22 1.01
C VAL A 218 12.90 -6.44 2.31
N ALA A 219 11.81 -5.87 2.82
CA ALA A 219 11.76 -5.20 4.11
C ALA A 219 10.50 -5.60 4.87
N THR A 220 10.64 -5.95 6.14
CA THR A 220 9.53 -6.29 7.04
C THR A 220 9.56 -5.39 8.27
N TYR A 221 8.39 -4.96 8.74
CA TYR A 221 8.24 -4.11 9.93
C TYR A 221 6.93 -4.39 10.66
N PRO A 222 6.91 -4.29 12.00
CA PRO A 222 5.69 -4.39 12.80
C PRO A 222 4.83 -3.13 12.65
N VAL A 223 3.52 -3.29 12.75
CA VAL A 223 2.55 -2.18 12.80
C VAL A 223 2.52 -1.63 14.23
N GLU A 224 3.12 -0.44 14.45
CA GLU A 224 3.20 0.17 15.79
C GLU A 224 2.30 1.39 15.92
N PHE A 225 2.47 2.41 15.07
CA PHE A 225 1.65 3.62 15.05
C PHE A 225 1.03 3.80 13.68
N THR A 226 -0.25 4.18 13.66
CA THR A 226 -1.01 4.33 12.42
C THR A 226 -1.78 5.66 12.37
N ALA A 227 -1.92 6.21 11.18
CA ALA A 227 -2.90 7.26 10.90
C ALA A 227 -4.24 6.59 10.65
N GLY A 228 -5.19 6.76 11.55
CA GLY A 228 -6.45 6.03 11.50
C GLY A 228 -6.28 4.54 11.80
N VAL A 229 -6.92 3.68 10.99
CA VAL A 229 -6.98 2.23 11.27
C VAL A 229 -5.94 1.43 10.48
N GLY A 230 -5.37 1.96 9.38
CA GLY A 230 -4.61 1.11 8.47
C GLY A 230 -3.29 1.68 7.90
N ALA A 231 -3.01 2.98 7.98
CA ALA A 231 -1.81 3.55 7.38
C ALA A 231 -0.69 3.67 8.44
N CYS A 232 0.37 2.88 8.31
CA CYS A 232 1.54 2.99 9.20
C CYS A 232 2.23 4.35 9.05
N ILE A 233 2.66 4.93 10.18
CA ILE A 233 3.37 6.22 10.26
C ILE A 233 4.71 6.12 10.97
N SER A 234 5.05 4.91 11.43
CA SER A 234 6.37 4.56 11.96
C SER A 234 6.77 3.18 11.46
N PHE A 235 8.05 3.02 11.17
CA PHE A 235 8.61 1.84 10.54
C PHE A 235 9.90 1.47 11.27
N THR A 236 10.00 0.23 11.74
CA THR A 236 11.21 -0.31 12.35
C THR A 236 11.56 -1.61 11.63
N ALA A 237 12.69 -1.64 10.95
CA ALA A 237 13.12 -2.81 10.22
C ALA A 237 13.33 -4.01 11.17
N VAL A 238 12.78 -5.14 10.81
CA VAL A 238 13.00 -6.42 11.48
C VAL A 238 13.23 -7.51 10.45
N HIS A 239 14.07 -8.49 10.78
CA HIS A 239 14.14 -9.72 10.02
C HIS A 239 13.14 -10.74 10.60
N HIS A 240 12.25 -11.27 9.76
CA HIS A 240 11.26 -12.27 10.15
C HIS A 240 11.24 -13.42 9.14
N GLU A 241 11.98 -14.48 9.43
CA GLU A 241 12.22 -15.60 8.50
C GLU A 241 10.95 -16.21 7.91
N LYS A 242 9.91 -16.46 8.74
CA LYS A 242 8.66 -17.07 8.25
C LYS A 242 7.87 -16.15 7.32
N ILE A 243 7.87 -14.82 7.57
CA ILE A 243 7.23 -13.85 6.68
C ILE A 243 8.00 -13.80 5.36
N GLU A 244 9.33 -13.70 5.42
CA GLU A 244 10.16 -13.66 4.22
C GLU A 244 10.02 -14.95 3.40
N LYS A 245 10.04 -16.12 4.04
CA LYS A 245 9.82 -17.39 3.36
C LYS A 245 8.47 -17.43 2.66
N TRP A 246 7.38 -17.04 3.33
CA TRP A 246 6.03 -16.97 2.75
C TRP A 246 6.02 -16.08 1.50
N LEU A 247 6.63 -14.89 1.60
CA LEU A 247 6.71 -13.90 0.53
C LEU A 247 7.52 -14.44 -0.67
N VAL A 248 8.71 -15.01 -0.43
CA VAL A 248 9.57 -15.59 -1.47
C VAL A 248 8.85 -16.72 -2.20
N GLU A 249 8.17 -17.62 -1.49
CA GLU A 249 7.39 -18.70 -2.09
C GLU A 249 6.25 -18.15 -2.98
N PHE A 250 5.50 -17.14 -2.51
CA PHE A 250 4.45 -16.51 -3.30
C PHE A 250 5.01 -15.90 -4.58
N VAL A 251 6.07 -15.08 -4.46
CA VAL A 251 6.70 -14.38 -5.58
C VAL A 251 7.25 -15.37 -6.61
N LEU A 252 7.92 -16.44 -6.14
CA LEU A 252 8.48 -17.48 -7.00
C LEU A 252 7.38 -18.22 -7.80
N HIS A 253 6.33 -18.68 -7.13
CA HIS A 253 5.25 -19.42 -7.79
C HIS A 253 4.48 -18.56 -8.80
N GLU A 254 4.22 -17.31 -8.46
CA GLU A 254 3.51 -16.38 -9.33
C GLU A 254 4.41 -15.73 -10.39
N GLN A 255 5.72 -16.00 -10.39
CA GLN A 255 6.69 -15.37 -11.32
C GLN A 255 6.51 -13.86 -11.40
N PHE A 256 6.34 -13.23 -10.21
CA PHE A 256 5.97 -11.82 -10.11
C PHE A 256 7.11 -10.89 -10.51
N THR A 257 6.79 -9.82 -11.22
CA THR A 257 7.72 -8.72 -11.56
C THR A 257 7.14 -7.38 -11.09
N GLY A 258 7.93 -6.60 -10.36
CA GLY A 258 7.56 -5.27 -9.87
C GLY A 258 7.62 -5.15 -8.36
N GLN A 259 6.89 -4.20 -7.82
CA GLN A 259 6.83 -3.93 -6.38
C GLN A 259 5.55 -4.52 -5.78
N ILE A 260 5.70 -5.23 -4.66
CA ILE A 260 4.58 -5.92 -3.99
C ILE A 260 4.72 -5.83 -2.48
N ALA A 261 3.61 -5.77 -1.78
CA ALA A 261 3.60 -5.76 -0.33
C ALA A 261 2.48 -6.63 0.22
N PHE A 262 2.68 -7.16 1.40
CA PHE A 262 1.73 -8.01 2.09
C PHE A 262 1.53 -7.55 3.53
N ASP A 263 0.30 -7.66 4.02
CA ASP A 263 -0.03 -7.46 5.42
C ASP A 263 -0.21 -8.83 6.09
N PHE A 264 0.42 -9.02 7.24
CA PHE A 264 0.44 -10.27 7.98
C PHE A 264 -0.05 -10.11 9.41
N PHE A 265 -0.57 -11.19 9.97
CA PHE A 265 -0.63 -11.41 11.41
C PHE A 265 0.27 -12.59 11.80
N VAL A 266 1.02 -12.40 12.89
CA VAL A 266 1.83 -13.44 13.52
C VAL A 266 1.22 -13.76 14.86
N THR A 267 0.79 -15.00 15.04
CA THR A 267 0.17 -15.48 16.29
C THR A 267 1.19 -15.68 17.41
N ASN A 268 0.74 -15.83 18.64
CA ASN A 268 1.63 -16.05 19.80
C ASN A 268 2.46 -17.33 19.70
N ASP A 269 1.99 -18.33 18.95
CA ASP A 269 2.71 -19.58 18.64
C ASP A 269 3.60 -19.46 17.39
N GLY A 270 3.68 -18.26 16.82
CA GLY A 270 4.59 -17.93 15.73
C GLY A 270 4.11 -18.38 14.34
N GLU A 271 2.81 -18.64 14.17
CA GLU A 271 2.23 -18.90 12.87
C GLU A 271 1.95 -17.59 12.12
N VAL A 272 2.23 -17.59 10.81
CA VAL A 272 2.15 -16.39 9.94
C VAL A 272 0.97 -16.51 8.99
N TYR A 273 0.09 -15.52 9.00
CA TYR A 273 -1.09 -15.44 8.13
C TYR A 273 -1.06 -14.18 7.29
N ALA A 274 -0.97 -14.32 5.97
CA ALA A 274 -1.15 -13.19 5.06
C ALA A 274 -2.65 -12.84 4.93
N ILE A 275 -3.00 -11.57 5.08
CA ILE A 275 -4.40 -11.12 5.11
C ILE A 275 -4.77 -10.21 3.95
N GLU A 276 -3.79 -9.61 3.29
CA GLU A 276 -3.96 -8.66 2.19
C GLU A 276 -2.68 -8.56 1.37
N CYS A 277 -2.83 -8.32 0.06
CA CYS A 277 -1.75 -7.98 -0.86
C CYS A 277 -1.97 -6.57 -1.43
N ASN A 278 -0.88 -5.83 -1.54
CA ASN A 278 -0.79 -4.53 -2.19
C ASN A 278 0.25 -4.62 -3.32
N PRO A 279 -0.15 -4.89 -4.58
CA PRO A 279 0.79 -5.11 -5.69
C PRO A 279 1.32 -3.77 -6.24
N ARG A 280 1.96 -2.98 -5.40
CA ARG A 280 2.52 -1.64 -5.66
C ARG A 280 3.54 -1.28 -4.59
N THR A 281 4.18 -0.11 -4.76
CA THR A 281 5.08 0.44 -3.74
C THR A 281 4.33 0.73 -2.44
N THR A 282 4.94 0.38 -1.32
CA THR A 282 4.45 0.69 0.03
C THR A 282 5.58 1.21 0.92
N SER A 283 5.22 1.56 2.15
CA SER A 283 6.14 2.20 3.10
C SER A 283 7.38 1.38 3.50
N GLY A 284 7.45 0.10 3.16
CA GLY A 284 8.66 -0.70 3.40
C GLY A 284 9.89 -0.19 2.65
N ILE A 285 9.70 0.54 1.53
CA ILE A 285 10.79 1.17 0.78
C ILE A 285 11.60 2.15 1.64
N HIS A 286 10.98 2.78 2.64
CA HIS A 286 11.64 3.76 3.52
C HIS A 286 12.76 3.18 4.39
N LEU A 287 12.79 1.87 4.55
CA LEU A 287 13.75 1.18 5.40
C LEU A 287 15.10 0.92 4.74
N PHE A 288 15.17 0.98 3.41
CA PHE A 288 16.45 0.81 2.69
C PHE A 288 17.26 2.11 2.76
N THR A 289 18.48 2.02 3.29
CA THR A 289 19.38 3.17 3.51
C THR A 289 20.55 3.20 2.53
N ASP A 290 20.81 2.11 1.84
CA ASP A 290 21.77 2.06 0.73
C ASP A 290 21.01 2.28 -0.58
N ASP A 291 21.03 3.54 -1.02
CA ASP A 291 20.31 3.98 -2.22
C ASP A 291 20.86 3.31 -3.49
N TYR A 292 22.17 3.09 -3.54
CA TYR A 292 22.84 2.49 -4.70
C TYR A 292 22.48 1.01 -4.85
N LEU A 293 22.58 0.22 -3.76
CA LEU A 293 22.21 -1.19 -3.79
C LEU A 293 20.71 -1.37 -4.08
N PHE A 294 19.86 -0.50 -3.52
CA PHE A 294 18.43 -0.53 -3.82
C PHE A 294 18.15 -0.21 -5.30
N SER A 295 18.84 0.79 -5.87
CA SER A 295 18.73 1.15 -7.29
C SER A 295 19.16 0.01 -8.20
N GLN A 296 20.29 -0.64 -7.91
CA GLN A 296 20.73 -1.82 -8.66
C GLN A 296 19.70 -2.95 -8.62
N ALA A 297 19.10 -3.20 -7.44
CA ALA A 297 18.03 -4.18 -7.30
C ALA A 297 16.79 -3.78 -8.12
N LEU A 298 16.45 -2.49 -8.16
CA LEU A 298 15.28 -1.97 -8.88
C LEU A 298 15.40 -2.17 -10.39
N PHE A 299 16.60 -2.01 -10.96
CA PHE A 299 16.84 -2.17 -12.39
C PHE A 299 17.34 -3.58 -12.77
N ASN A 300 17.39 -4.50 -11.82
CA ASN A 300 17.89 -5.88 -12.00
C ASN A 300 19.36 -5.92 -12.48
N GLU A 301 20.15 -4.93 -12.08
CA GLU A 301 21.56 -4.87 -12.35
C GLU A 301 22.30 -5.74 -11.33
N SER A 302 22.56 -6.99 -11.69
CA SER A 302 23.48 -7.95 -11.05
C SER A 302 23.73 -7.84 -9.54
N SER A 303 22.71 -7.78 -8.70
CA SER A 303 22.91 -7.95 -7.27
C SER A 303 22.91 -9.44 -6.92
N GLU A 304 24.02 -9.97 -6.43
CA GLU A 304 24.04 -11.26 -5.77
C GLU A 304 23.26 -11.16 -4.44
N GLY A 305 22.17 -11.93 -4.33
CA GLY A 305 21.36 -12.03 -3.12
C GLY A 305 20.24 -10.99 -2.99
N ILE A 306 19.54 -11.05 -1.87
CA ILE A 306 18.40 -10.18 -1.54
C ILE A 306 18.89 -8.98 -0.74
N VAL A 307 18.61 -7.76 -1.22
CA VAL A 307 18.89 -6.52 -0.47
C VAL A 307 17.92 -6.39 0.70
N ARG A 308 18.45 -6.19 1.90
CA ARG A 308 17.65 -6.00 3.13
C ARG A 308 18.07 -4.73 3.83
N PRO A 309 17.14 -4.06 4.53
CA PRO A 309 17.50 -2.94 5.40
C PRO A 309 18.34 -3.40 6.59
N ASN A 310 19.11 -2.48 7.14
CA ASN A 310 19.78 -2.72 8.41
C ASN A 310 18.75 -2.99 9.51
N GLU A 311 18.95 -4.03 10.31
CA GLU A 311 18.08 -4.31 11.44
C GLU A 311 17.98 -3.11 12.39
N LYS A 312 16.77 -2.87 12.89
CA LYS A 312 16.44 -1.75 13.78
C LYS A 312 16.54 -0.36 13.14
N GLU A 313 16.74 -0.27 11.82
CA GLU A 313 16.53 1.01 11.12
C GLU A 313 15.14 1.54 11.44
N LYS A 314 15.06 2.85 11.71
CA LYS A 314 13.81 3.48 12.15
C LYS A 314 13.51 4.68 11.28
N VAL A 315 12.31 4.67 10.73
CA VAL A 315 11.79 5.77 9.93
C VAL A 315 10.41 6.18 10.46
N VAL A 316 10.12 7.46 10.42
CA VAL A 316 8.85 8.02 10.87
C VAL A 316 8.33 9.06 9.87
N ILE A 317 7.03 9.29 9.86
CA ILE A 317 6.40 10.46 9.27
C ILE A 317 6.11 11.42 10.42
N SER A 318 7.03 12.34 10.72
CA SER A 318 7.02 13.12 11.97
C SER A 318 5.74 13.90 12.19
N MET A 319 5.18 14.57 11.17
CA MET A 319 3.91 15.30 11.31
C MET A 319 2.74 14.37 11.66
N ALA A 320 2.70 13.18 11.07
CA ALA A 320 1.68 12.19 11.39
C ALA A 320 1.89 11.59 12.80
N MET A 321 3.14 11.39 13.21
CA MET A 321 3.49 10.96 14.58
C MET A 321 3.09 12.00 15.63
N LEU A 322 3.25 13.29 15.36
CA LEU A 322 2.84 14.39 16.25
C LEU A 322 1.31 14.53 16.35
N SER A 323 0.56 14.15 15.34
CA SER A 323 -0.90 14.22 15.32
C SER A 323 -1.55 12.87 15.69
N TYR A 324 -1.56 11.92 14.77
CA TYR A 324 -2.19 10.61 14.96
C TYR A 324 -1.45 9.73 15.96
N GLY A 325 -0.11 9.72 15.92
CA GLY A 325 0.71 8.92 16.82
C GLY A 325 0.47 9.32 18.29
N LEU A 326 0.55 10.62 18.59
CA LEU A 326 0.30 11.13 19.93
C LEU A 326 -1.14 10.87 20.39
N ALA A 327 -2.13 11.04 19.51
CA ALA A 327 -3.53 10.79 19.82
C ALA A 327 -3.86 9.30 20.05
N SER A 328 -3.04 8.39 19.54
CA SER A 328 -3.24 6.93 19.69
C SER A 328 -2.72 6.37 21.01
N ILE A 329 -1.87 7.09 21.74
CA ILE A 329 -1.22 6.63 22.99
C ILE A 329 -2.27 6.34 24.08
N ARG A 330 -2.17 5.14 24.68
CA ARG A 330 -3.06 4.66 25.75
C ARG A 330 -2.29 4.19 27.00
N SER A 331 -0.97 4.01 26.90
CA SER A 331 -0.14 3.49 27.99
C SER A 331 1.20 4.21 28.09
N PHE A 332 1.82 4.15 29.27
CA PHE A 332 3.17 4.70 29.50
C PHE A 332 4.24 4.00 28.64
N LYS A 333 4.06 2.71 28.34
CA LYS A 333 4.93 1.95 27.42
C LYS A 333 4.89 2.56 26.02
N GLU A 334 3.71 2.93 25.53
CA GLU A 334 3.53 3.56 24.22
C GLU A 334 4.11 4.98 24.19
N VAL A 335 3.99 5.77 25.28
CA VAL A 335 4.67 7.08 25.39
C VAL A 335 6.19 6.91 25.23
N LYS A 336 6.79 5.97 25.96
CA LYS A 336 8.23 5.69 25.87
C LYS A 336 8.62 5.27 24.46
N ARG A 337 7.81 4.41 23.83
CA ARG A 337 8.06 3.96 22.46
C ARG A 337 7.92 5.09 21.44
N TRP A 338 6.89 5.92 21.58
CA TRP A 338 6.68 7.10 20.74
C TRP A 338 7.87 8.07 20.83
N LEU A 339 8.31 8.42 22.06
CA LEU A 339 9.50 9.26 22.27
C LEU A 339 10.75 8.65 21.64
N GLN A 340 10.95 7.33 21.81
CA GLN A 340 12.10 6.64 21.23
C GLN A 340 12.10 6.74 19.69
N LEU A 341 10.95 6.59 19.05
CA LEU A 341 10.81 6.70 17.60
C LEU A 341 11.02 8.15 17.14
N MET A 342 10.46 9.14 17.85
CA MET A 342 10.63 10.56 17.50
C MET A 342 12.06 11.04 17.62
N VAL A 343 12.83 10.51 18.58
CA VAL A 343 14.24 10.92 18.82
C VAL A 343 15.22 10.16 17.92
N LYS A 344 14.94 8.87 17.65
CA LYS A 344 15.89 7.98 16.96
C LYS A 344 15.48 7.65 15.52
N GLY A 345 14.24 7.93 15.15
CA GLY A 345 13.73 7.67 13.80
C GLY A 345 14.13 8.81 12.85
N LYS A 346 14.56 8.46 11.65
CA LYS A 346 14.76 9.41 10.55
C LYS A 346 13.39 9.84 10.01
N ASP A 347 13.16 11.14 9.83
CA ASP A 347 11.94 11.60 9.15
C ASP A 347 12.01 11.25 7.67
N ASN A 348 10.93 10.68 7.16
CA ASN A 348 10.85 10.26 5.77
C ASN A 348 10.65 11.42 4.78
N ILE A 349 9.99 12.48 5.22
CA ILE A 349 9.65 13.63 4.36
C ILE A 349 10.64 14.75 4.55
N PHE A 350 10.97 15.09 5.81
CA PHE A 350 11.94 16.15 6.10
C PHE A 350 13.37 15.67 5.78
N CYS A 351 14.05 16.45 4.95
CA CYS A 351 15.47 16.32 4.67
C CYS A 351 16.09 17.72 4.66
N SER A 352 17.23 17.91 5.38
CA SER A 352 17.91 19.23 5.46
C SER A 352 18.30 19.78 4.09
N ASP A 353 18.64 18.89 3.17
CA ASP A 353 19.06 19.23 1.82
C ASP A 353 17.89 19.35 0.84
N ASP A 354 16.68 18.99 1.28
CA ASP A 354 15.46 18.96 0.45
C ASP A 354 14.22 19.32 1.30
N VAL A 355 14.18 20.56 1.78
CA VAL A 355 13.15 21.01 2.73
C VAL A 355 11.77 21.21 2.09
N GLN A 356 11.72 21.48 0.79
CA GLN A 356 10.48 21.82 0.09
C GLN A 356 9.38 20.75 0.22
N PRO A 357 9.65 19.43 0.08
CA PRO A 357 8.63 18.40 0.30
C PRO A 357 7.97 18.45 1.67
N PHE A 358 8.71 18.82 2.72
CA PHE A 358 8.14 18.98 4.05
C PHE A 358 7.10 20.11 4.08
N LEU A 359 7.36 21.22 3.43
CA LEU A 359 6.42 22.34 3.30
C LEU A 359 5.21 21.98 2.42
N GLN A 360 5.41 21.13 1.40
CA GLN A 360 4.34 20.69 0.51
C GLN A 360 3.27 19.82 1.19
N GLN A 361 3.52 19.32 2.40
CA GLN A 361 2.50 18.61 3.18
C GLN A 361 1.28 19.50 3.46
N PHE A 362 1.46 20.81 3.65
CA PHE A 362 0.36 21.74 3.93
C PHE A 362 -0.56 21.97 2.71
N PRO A 363 -0.05 22.32 1.50
CA PRO A 363 -0.87 22.37 0.30
C PRO A 363 -1.56 21.06 -0.02
N LEU A 364 -0.88 19.90 0.16
CA LEU A 364 -1.45 18.58 -0.07
C LEU A 364 -2.61 18.31 0.88
N LEU A 365 -2.46 18.65 2.17
CA LEU A 365 -3.52 18.48 3.18
C LEU A 365 -4.74 19.34 2.84
N LEU A 366 -4.52 20.61 2.42
CA LEU A 366 -5.60 21.54 2.02
C LEU A 366 -6.32 21.03 0.76
N TRP A 367 -5.58 20.55 -0.23
CA TRP A 367 -6.15 19.93 -1.42
C TRP A 367 -6.99 18.70 -1.07
N SER A 368 -6.44 17.79 -0.27
CA SER A 368 -7.15 16.58 0.18
C SER A 368 -8.42 16.94 0.97
N ALA A 369 -8.38 17.97 1.80
CA ALA A 369 -9.57 18.45 2.54
C ALA A 369 -10.63 19.03 1.60
N LYS A 370 -10.23 19.71 0.51
CA LYS A 370 -11.14 20.21 -0.52
C LYS A 370 -11.82 19.04 -1.26
N VAL A 371 -11.05 18.04 -1.69
CA VAL A 371 -11.57 16.84 -2.35
C VAL A 371 -12.51 16.07 -1.41
N SER A 372 -12.09 15.84 -0.16
CA SER A 372 -12.89 15.18 0.87
C SER A 372 -14.28 15.81 1.05
N ARG A 373 -14.35 17.15 1.08
CA ARG A 373 -15.62 17.87 1.17
C ARG A 373 -16.46 17.79 -0.10
N LYS A 374 -15.82 17.91 -1.27
CA LYS A 374 -16.50 17.86 -2.56
C LYS A 374 -17.13 16.51 -2.83
N GLU A 375 -16.37 15.43 -2.58
CA GLU A 375 -16.78 14.05 -2.88
C GLU A 375 -17.48 13.36 -1.68
N ASN A 376 -17.59 14.05 -0.53
CA ASN A 376 -18.16 13.52 0.73
C ASN A 376 -17.52 12.19 1.19
N ILE A 377 -16.20 12.12 1.12
CA ILE A 377 -15.37 10.99 1.51
C ILE A 377 -14.43 11.36 2.66
N SER A 378 -13.78 10.38 3.28
CA SER A 378 -12.77 10.66 4.33
C SER A 378 -11.55 11.37 3.75
N LEU A 379 -10.79 12.08 4.60
CA LEU A 379 -9.56 12.74 4.22
C LEU A 379 -8.53 11.75 3.62
N MET A 380 -8.45 10.56 4.18
CA MET A 380 -7.56 9.49 3.68
C MET A 380 -7.97 9.02 2.26
N GLN A 381 -9.25 8.77 2.03
CA GLN A 381 -9.74 8.40 0.70
C GLN A 381 -9.49 9.51 -0.33
N ALA A 382 -9.59 10.78 0.08
CA ALA A 382 -9.33 11.91 -0.80
C ALA A 382 -7.89 11.97 -1.34
N THR A 383 -6.92 11.37 -0.63
CA THR A 383 -5.51 11.36 -1.10
C THR A 383 -5.27 10.47 -2.33
N THR A 384 -6.18 9.56 -2.65
CA THR A 384 -6.05 8.61 -3.76
C THR A 384 -7.28 8.54 -4.66
N PHE A 385 -8.26 9.42 -4.47
CA PHE A 385 -9.57 9.36 -5.11
C PHE A 385 -9.53 9.32 -6.64
N ASP A 386 -8.62 10.08 -7.24
CA ASP A 386 -8.43 10.23 -8.70
C ASP A 386 -7.59 9.12 -9.34
N ILE A 387 -6.89 8.32 -8.53
CA ILE A 387 -6.03 7.20 -8.99
C ILE A 387 -6.53 5.83 -8.52
N GLU A 388 -7.58 5.78 -7.68
CA GLU A 388 -8.05 4.52 -7.12
C GLU A 388 -8.66 3.60 -8.17
N TRP A 389 -8.46 2.30 -7.98
CA TRP A 389 -9.00 1.24 -8.81
C TRP A 389 -9.84 0.26 -7.97
N ASN A 390 -11.10 0.02 -8.36
CA ASN A 390 -12.05 -0.86 -7.64
C ASN A 390 -12.44 -2.12 -8.44
N GLY A 391 -11.62 -2.53 -9.41
CA GLY A 391 -11.94 -3.66 -10.28
C GLY A 391 -12.87 -3.28 -11.45
N GLU A 392 -12.94 -2.00 -11.77
CA GLU A 392 -13.76 -1.50 -12.87
C GLU A 392 -13.15 -1.93 -14.23
N ASP A 393 -13.97 -2.47 -15.10
CA ASP A 393 -13.62 -2.65 -16.50
C ASP A 393 -13.67 -1.29 -17.19
N THR A 394 -12.54 -0.62 -17.26
CA THR A 394 -12.40 0.66 -17.98
C THR A 394 -11.88 0.43 -19.38
#